data_09f0adc5898dd3541476c2eaf1852f95
#
_entry.id   09f0adc5898dd3541476c2eaf1852f95
#
_cell.length_a   1.000
_cell.length_b   1.000
_cell.length_c   1.000
_cell.angle_alpha   90.00
_cell.angle_beta   90.00
_cell.angle_gamma   90.00
#
_symmetry.space_group_name_H-M   'P 1'
#
loop_
_entity.id
_entity.type
_entity.pdbx_description
1 polymer ?
#
loop_
_entity_poly.entity_id
_entity_poly.type
_entity_poly.pdbx_seq_one_letter_code
_entity_poly.pdbx_strand_id
1 'polypeptide(L)'
;AEPMLAVNLGTGTPKDAAELLEYCNGSMHTYWADKRRENGHDAPYNVKLWCLGNEMDGPWQICAKTPTEYGRIACETAKLMKMLDPDIELVACGSSYHAMPTFGVWEEEVLRQCYPYIDYLSLHQYYTNPKGDVMNFLAQDMEMAGFIQEVAAICEKIRLETGSDKHIRLSFDEWNVWYHYAKDGVVPPKWTVARPIEEERYDFADALVVGCMLNTLLN
;
A
#
# COMPACT_ATOMS: atom_id res chain seq x y z
N ALA A 1 -15.90 9.48 -2.54
CA ALA A 1 -14.74 8.61 -2.31
C ALA A 1 -13.81 9.31 -1.32
N GLU A 2 -13.26 8.56 -0.40
CA GLU A 2 -12.23 9.08 0.52
C GLU A 2 -10.86 8.95 -0.15
N PRO A 3 -10.01 9.99 -0.10
CA PRO A 3 -8.66 9.88 -0.61
C PRO A 3 -7.78 9.10 0.36
N MET A 4 -6.89 8.27 -0.19
CA MET A 4 -5.79 7.64 0.52
C MET A 4 -4.48 8.10 -0.13
N LEU A 5 -3.60 8.74 0.62
CA LEU A 5 -2.34 9.26 0.12
C LEU A 5 -1.16 8.44 0.63
N ALA A 6 -0.20 8.16 -0.23
CA ALA A 6 1.05 7.52 0.16
C ALA A 6 2.16 8.57 0.36
N VAL A 7 2.84 8.50 1.52
CA VAL A 7 4.06 9.28 1.75
C VAL A 7 5.28 8.55 1.19
N ASN A 8 6.26 9.28 0.70
CA ASN A 8 7.49 8.68 0.17
C ASN A 8 8.41 8.24 1.32
N LEU A 9 8.52 6.93 1.56
CA LEU A 9 9.49 6.35 2.49
C LEU A 9 10.66 5.62 1.78
N GLY A 10 10.73 5.68 0.47
CA GLY A 10 11.89 5.24 -0.29
C GLY A 10 13.04 6.24 -0.15
N THR A 11 12.88 7.39 -0.76
CA THR A 11 13.87 8.49 -0.79
C THR A 11 13.56 9.62 0.19
N GLY A 12 12.33 9.71 0.70
CA GLY A 12 11.87 10.71 1.64
C GLY A 12 12.16 10.34 3.10
N THR A 13 11.83 11.25 3.99
CA THR A 13 12.06 11.17 5.42
C THR A 13 10.75 11.32 6.21
N PRO A 14 10.73 10.99 7.51
CA PRO A 14 9.59 11.31 8.37
C PRO A 14 9.17 12.79 8.34
N LYS A 15 10.16 13.69 8.16
CA LYS A 15 9.91 15.13 8.03
C LYS A 15 9.11 15.44 6.76
N ASP A 16 9.47 14.86 5.62
CA ASP A 16 8.76 15.10 4.36
C ASP A 16 7.31 14.60 4.45
N ALA A 17 7.07 13.49 5.13
CA ALA A 17 5.72 12.97 5.40
C ALA A 17 4.90 13.93 6.29
N ALA A 18 5.52 14.46 7.33
CA ALA A 18 4.91 15.44 8.22
C ALA A 18 4.56 16.75 7.49
N GLU A 19 5.43 17.22 6.62
CA GLU A 19 5.22 18.42 5.79
C GLU A 19 4.07 18.24 4.80
N LEU A 20 3.94 17.06 4.19
CA LEU A 20 2.81 16.74 3.33
C LEU A 20 1.49 16.69 4.12
N LEU A 21 1.51 16.09 5.32
CA LEU A 21 0.35 16.07 6.21
C LEU A 21 -0.05 17.48 6.63
N GLU A 22 0.91 18.33 7.00
CA GLU A 22 0.68 19.74 7.34
C GLU A 22 0.06 20.50 6.15
N TYR A 23 0.59 20.30 4.94
CA TYR A 23 0.02 20.89 3.73
C TYR A 23 -1.43 20.48 3.53
N CYS A 24 -1.74 19.20 3.68
CA CYS A 24 -3.09 18.68 3.44
C CYS A 24 -4.08 19.05 4.56
N ASN A 25 -3.68 18.86 5.81
CA ASN A 25 -4.60 18.89 6.95
C ASN A 25 -4.40 20.08 7.89
N GLY A 26 -3.28 20.80 7.79
CA GLY A 26 -2.99 21.92 8.68
C GLY A 26 -4.05 23.04 8.62
N SER A 27 -4.64 23.38 9.75
CA SER A 27 -5.64 24.46 9.89
C SER A 27 -5.06 25.77 10.38
N MET A 28 -3.93 25.73 11.08
CA MET A 28 -3.25 26.89 11.63
C MET A 28 -2.38 27.61 10.58
N HIS A 29 -1.91 28.80 10.90
CA HIS A 29 -0.91 29.50 10.10
C HIS A 29 0.47 28.92 10.33
N THR A 30 0.78 27.92 9.53
CA THR A 30 2.07 27.23 9.47
C THR A 30 2.58 27.24 8.04
N TYR A 31 3.87 26.98 7.84
CA TYR A 31 4.50 27.16 6.53
C TYR A 31 3.79 26.40 5.39
N TRP A 32 3.54 25.10 5.58
CA TRP A 32 2.94 24.28 4.53
C TRP A 32 1.43 24.48 4.41
N ALA A 33 0.74 24.77 5.50
CA ALA A 33 -0.67 25.13 5.44
C ALA A 33 -0.89 26.48 4.74
N ASP A 34 0.02 27.46 4.93
CA ASP A 34 -0.03 28.72 4.21
C ASP A 34 0.32 28.54 2.72
N LYS A 35 1.25 27.62 2.38
CA LYS A 35 1.50 27.23 0.99
C LYS A 35 0.28 26.65 0.29
N ARG A 36 -0.52 25.83 0.98
CA ARG A 36 -1.81 25.37 0.42
C ARG A 36 -2.73 26.54 0.12
N ARG A 37 -2.84 27.52 1.03
CA ARG A 37 -3.67 28.71 0.83
C ARG A 37 -3.16 29.56 -0.33
N GLU A 38 -1.86 29.78 -0.42
CA GLU A 38 -1.24 30.48 -1.55
C GLU A 38 -1.54 29.79 -2.90
N ASN A 39 -1.68 28.45 -2.90
CA ASN A 39 -2.09 27.67 -4.06
C ASN A 39 -3.60 27.72 -4.34
N GLY A 40 -4.38 28.51 -3.59
CA GLY A 40 -5.81 28.73 -3.82
C GLY A 40 -6.73 27.80 -3.04
N HIS A 41 -6.24 27.07 -2.03
CA HIS A 41 -7.01 26.11 -1.25
C HIS A 41 -7.01 26.51 0.24
N ASP A 42 -7.94 27.38 0.64
CA ASP A 42 -7.99 27.91 1.99
C ASP A 42 -8.28 26.85 3.04
N ALA A 43 -9.27 25.99 2.78
CA ALA A 43 -9.67 24.94 3.73
C ALA A 43 -8.73 23.75 3.70
N PRO A 44 -8.47 23.07 4.84
CA PRO A 44 -7.79 21.78 4.88
C PRO A 44 -8.54 20.72 4.06
N TYR A 45 -7.81 19.80 3.44
CA TYR A 45 -8.41 18.67 2.73
C TYR A 45 -8.93 17.59 3.69
N ASN A 46 -8.45 17.55 4.92
CA ASN A 46 -8.82 16.57 5.95
C ASN A 46 -8.67 15.12 5.49
N VAL A 47 -7.58 14.83 4.82
CA VAL A 47 -7.25 13.45 4.38
C VAL A 47 -7.09 12.57 5.61
N LYS A 48 -7.85 11.48 5.68
CA LYS A 48 -7.86 10.58 6.84
C LYS A 48 -6.96 9.36 6.68
N LEU A 49 -6.80 8.84 5.47
CA LEU A 49 -6.05 7.62 5.20
C LEU A 49 -4.69 7.93 4.57
N TRP A 50 -3.62 7.36 5.16
CA TRP A 50 -2.26 7.60 4.73
C TRP A 50 -1.45 6.31 4.69
N CYS A 51 -0.86 5.99 3.54
CA CYS A 51 0.07 4.88 3.41
C CYS A 51 1.50 5.32 3.74
N LEU A 52 2.19 4.54 4.53
CA LEU A 52 3.60 4.73 4.91
C LEU A 52 4.53 4.13 3.84
N GLY A 53 4.55 4.71 2.67
CA GLY A 53 5.24 4.20 1.49
C GLY A 53 4.33 3.37 0.58
N ASN A 54 4.93 2.69 -0.39
CA ASN A 54 4.28 1.77 -1.31
C ASN A 54 5.25 0.65 -1.70
N GLU A 55 4.86 -0.61 -1.56
CA GLU A 55 5.64 -1.79 -1.98
C GLU A 55 7.11 -1.75 -1.53
N MET A 56 7.35 -1.40 -0.28
CA MET A 56 8.70 -1.11 0.20
C MET A 56 9.63 -2.32 0.29
N ASP A 57 9.09 -3.54 0.14
CA ASP A 57 9.82 -4.81 0.00
C ASP A 57 10.19 -5.13 -1.46
N GLY A 58 9.57 -4.45 -2.43
CA GLY A 58 9.71 -4.73 -3.85
C GLY A 58 11.02 -4.22 -4.44
N PRO A 59 11.86 -5.06 -5.07
CA PRO A 59 13.14 -4.63 -5.65
C PRO A 59 12.99 -3.67 -6.85
N TRP A 60 11.78 -3.48 -7.36
CA TRP A 60 11.43 -2.48 -8.38
C TRP A 60 11.26 -1.07 -7.79
N GLN A 61 11.05 -0.93 -6.49
CA GLN A 61 10.96 0.36 -5.84
C GLN A 61 12.33 0.97 -5.60
N ILE A 62 12.45 2.27 -5.84
CA ILE A 62 13.68 2.99 -5.51
C ILE A 62 13.85 3.04 -4.00
N CYS A 63 15.01 2.60 -3.52
CA CYS A 63 15.33 2.44 -2.11
C CYS A 63 14.39 1.44 -1.39
N ALA A 64 14.06 0.33 -2.06
CA ALA A 64 13.46 -0.83 -1.41
C ALA A 64 14.26 -1.19 -0.14
N LYS A 65 13.58 -1.72 0.85
CA LYS A 65 14.13 -1.89 2.20
C LYS A 65 14.05 -3.34 2.66
N THR A 66 14.89 -3.66 3.62
CA THR A 66 14.68 -4.85 4.44
C THR A 66 13.51 -4.64 5.41
N PRO A 67 12.89 -5.70 5.95
CA PRO A 67 11.78 -5.57 6.91
C PRO A 67 12.15 -4.68 8.11
N THR A 68 13.37 -4.83 8.64
CA THR A 68 13.85 -4.04 9.79
C THR A 68 14.03 -2.56 9.44
N GLU A 69 14.62 -2.25 8.28
CA GLU A 69 14.80 -0.86 7.83
C GLU A 69 13.45 -0.19 7.58
N TYR A 70 12.53 -0.90 6.93
CA TYR A 70 11.20 -0.36 6.68
C TYR A 70 10.41 -0.20 7.98
N GLY A 71 10.34 -1.20 8.82
CA GLY A 71 9.64 -1.14 10.09
C GLY A 71 10.13 0.04 10.96
N ARG A 72 11.45 0.29 10.97
CA ARG A 72 12.02 1.42 11.71
C ARG A 72 11.56 2.77 11.16
N ILE A 73 11.68 3.01 9.86
CA ILE A 73 11.28 4.30 9.28
C ILE A 73 9.75 4.49 9.33
N ALA A 74 8.98 3.45 9.09
CA ALA A 74 7.52 3.49 9.18
C ALA A 74 7.07 3.84 10.61
N CYS A 75 7.67 3.22 11.63
CA CYS A 75 7.38 3.52 13.03
C CYS A 75 7.64 4.99 13.38
N GLU A 76 8.80 5.53 13.03
CA GLU A 76 9.13 6.93 13.35
C GLU A 76 8.26 7.92 12.57
N THR A 77 7.94 7.58 11.31
CA THR A 77 7.02 8.39 10.51
C THR A 77 5.62 8.37 11.10
N ALA A 78 5.11 7.19 11.48
CA ALA A 78 3.80 7.04 12.09
C ALA A 78 3.68 7.85 13.39
N LYS A 79 4.68 7.78 14.26
CA LYS A 79 4.73 8.58 15.49
C LYS A 79 4.62 10.07 15.20
N LEU A 80 5.44 10.58 14.27
CA LEU A 80 5.46 12.00 13.93
C LEU A 80 4.12 12.45 13.32
N MET A 81 3.57 11.68 12.39
CA MET A 81 2.28 12.00 11.77
C MET A 81 1.13 11.98 12.78
N LYS A 82 1.07 10.98 13.68
CA LYS A 82 0.06 10.91 14.76
C LYS A 82 0.22 12.00 15.82
N MET A 83 1.41 12.53 16.03
CA MET A 83 1.62 13.71 16.91
C MET A 83 1.05 14.98 16.28
N LEU A 84 1.05 15.12 14.96
CA LEU A 84 0.53 16.28 14.25
C LEU A 84 -0.99 16.20 14.06
N ASP A 85 -1.50 15.04 13.73
CA ASP A 85 -2.94 14.77 13.53
C ASP A 85 -3.27 13.37 14.08
N PRO A 86 -3.78 13.27 15.31
CA PRO A 86 -4.08 11.97 15.94
C PRO A 86 -5.27 11.25 15.29
N ASP A 87 -6.09 11.96 14.51
CA ASP A 87 -7.33 11.45 13.92
C ASP A 87 -7.13 10.77 12.55
N ILE A 88 -5.91 10.78 12.01
CA ILE A 88 -5.58 10.07 10.77
C ILE A 88 -5.45 8.57 11.02
N GLU A 89 -5.72 7.77 10.00
CA GLU A 89 -5.47 6.33 9.99
C GLU A 89 -4.27 6.01 9.10
N LEU A 90 -3.38 5.16 9.59
CA LEU A 90 -2.11 4.84 8.95
C LEU A 90 -2.08 3.40 8.45
N VAL A 91 -1.67 3.21 7.21
CA VAL A 91 -1.47 1.92 6.55
C VAL A 91 0.02 1.67 6.42
N ALA A 92 0.54 0.61 7.04
CA ALA A 92 1.91 0.15 6.78
C ALA A 92 1.93 -0.80 5.58
N CYS A 93 3.03 -0.80 4.81
CA CYS A 93 3.20 -1.77 3.73
C CYS A 93 3.35 -3.19 4.28
N GLY A 94 2.47 -4.10 3.87
CA GLY A 94 2.73 -5.53 3.88
C GLY A 94 3.51 -5.96 2.63
N SER A 95 3.57 -7.24 2.36
CA SER A 95 4.24 -7.77 1.18
C SER A 95 3.54 -7.33 -0.10
N SER A 96 4.35 -6.98 -1.12
CA SER A 96 3.86 -6.50 -2.43
C SER A 96 3.08 -7.56 -3.22
N TYR A 97 3.19 -8.83 -2.86
CA TYR A 97 2.35 -9.94 -3.29
C TYR A 97 2.64 -11.19 -2.44
N HIS A 98 1.73 -12.15 -2.44
CA HIS A 98 1.79 -13.32 -1.56
C HIS A 98 3.08 -14.15 -1.69
N ALA A 99 3.58 -14.33 -2.90
CA ALA A 99 4.80 -15.14 -3.14
C ALA A 99 6.12 -14.35 -2.98
N MET A 100 6.12 -13.19 -2.31
CA MET A 100 7.37 -12.49 -2.00
C MET A 100 8.29 -13.37 -1.14
N PRO A 101 9.60 -13.40 -1.44
CA PRO A 101 10.56 -14.19 -0.64
C PRO A 101 10.62 -13.81 0.84
N THR A 102 10.17 -12.61 1.17
CA THR A 102 10.14 -12.05 2.52
C THR A 102 8.79 -12.21 3.21
N PHE A 103 7.77 -12.74 2.52
CA PHE A 103 6.43 -12.91 3.09
C PHE A 103 6.45 -13.64 4.45
N GLY A 104 5.63 -13.21 5.35
CA GLY A 104 5.57 -13.68 6.73
C GLY A 104 6.62 -13.02 7.63
N VAL A 105 7.88 -13.04 7.23
CA VAL A 105 8.97 -12.36 7.96
C VAL A 105 8.82 -10.84 7.88
N TRP A 106 8.41 -10.34 6.71
CA TRP A 106 8.15 -8.92 6.50
C TRP A 106 7.05 -8.41 7.42
N GLU A 107 5.90 -9.05 7.40
CA GLU A 107 4.74 -8.67 8.21
C GLU A 107 5.08 -8.69 9.71
N GLU A 108 5.67 -9.79 10.18
CA GLU A 108 6.01 -9.94 11.59
C GLU A 108 6.97 -8.86 12.08
N GLU A 109 8.06 -8.61 11.33
CA GLU A 109 9.07 -7.63 11.72
C GLU A 109 8.52 -6.21 11.70
N VAL A 110 7.78 -5.84 10.66
CA VAL A 110 7.15 -4.52 10.53
C VAL A 110 6.14 -4.29 11.65
N LEU A 111 5.26 -5.27 11.91
CA LEU A 111 4.26 -5.17 12.97
C LEU A 111 4.91 -5.05 14.35
N ARG A 112 5.95 -5.83 14.67
CA ARG A 112 6.65 -5.71 15.97
C ARG A 112 7.18 -4.32 16.22
N GLN A 113 7.58 -3.60 15.19
CA GLN A 113 8.13 -2.26 15.32
C GLN A 113 7.08 -1.16 15.40
N CYS A 114 5.99 -1.24 14.64
CA CYS A 114 5.07 -0.14 14.48
C CYS A 114 3.62 -0.41 14.94
N TYR A 115 3.32 -1.58 15.51
CA TYR A 115 1.97 -2.01 15.90
C TYR A 115 1.12 -0.94 16.59
N PRO A 116 1.61 -0.19 17.60
CA PRO A 116 0.80 0.78 18.32
C PRO A 116 0.37 1.99 17.46
N TYR A 117 1.08 2.26 16.38
CA TYR A 117 0.96 3.51 15.62
C TYR A 117 0.23 3.38 14.30
N ILE A 118 0.06 2.17 13.78
CA ILE A 118 -0.61 1.90 12.50
C ILE A 118 -2.01 1.34 12.72
N ASP A 119 -2.88 1.48 11.75
CA ASP A 119 -4.27 1.05 11.82
C ASP A 119 -4.56 -0.07 10.84
N TYR A 120 -3.78 -0.16 9.76
CA TYR A 120 -3.88 -1.18 8.71
C TYR A 120 -2.51 -1.70 8.29
N LEU A 121 -2.53 -2.90 7.73
CA LEU A 121 -1.44 -3.47 6.95
C LEU A 121 -1.92 -3.67 5.51
N SER A 122 -1.16 -3.19 4.51
CA SER A 122 -1.57 -3.31 3.11
C SER A 122 -1.25 -4.68 2.53
N LEU A 123 -2.05 -5.08 1.53
CA LEU A 123 -1.84 -6.24 0.69
C LEU A 123 -2.03 -5.86 -0.76
N HIS A 124 -1.17 -6.38 -1.63
CA HIS A 124 -1.29 -6.23 -3.07
C HIS A 124 -1.28 -7.60 -3.75
N GLN A 125 -2.01 -7.75 -4.83
CA GLN A 125 -1.93 -8.94 -5.66
C GLN A 125 -2.47 -8.68 -7.05
N TYR A 126 -1.67 -9.03 -8.05
CA TYR A 126 -2.06 -9.02 -9.44
C TYR A 126 -2.08 -10.43 -10.01
N TYR A 127 -3.06 -10.74 -10.83
CA TYR A 127 -3.23 -12.05 -11.43
C TYR A 127 -3.06 -11.99 -12.94
N THR A 128 -2.61 -13.10 -13.53
CA THR A 128 -2.37 -13.21 -14.97
C THR A 128 -2.63 -14.62 -15.46
N ASN A 129 -3.01 -14.78 -16.72
CA ASN A 129 -3.26 -16.08 -17.35
C ASN A 129 -2.43 -16.30 -18.61
N PRO A 130 -1.09 -16.35 -18.52
CA PRO A 130 -0.22 -16.45 -19.68
C PRO A 130 -0.33 -17.79 -20.42
N LYS A 131 -0.87 -18.83 -19.78
CA LYS A 131 -1.03 -20.19 -20.32
C LYS A 131 -2.43 -20.43 -20.91
N GLY A 132 -3.38 -19.49 -20.75
CA GLY A 132 -4.75 -19.66 -21.19
C GLY A 132 -5.56 -20.70 -20.41
N ASP A 133 -5.09 -21.08 -19.20
CA ASP A 133 -5.84 -21.99 -18.31
C ASP A 133 -6.94 -21.23 -17.57
N VAL A 134 -8.09 -21.15 -18.20
CA VAL A 134 -9.24 -20.39 -17.70
C VAL A 134 -9.74 -20.92 -16.35
N MET A 135 -9.74 -22.24 -16.15
CA MET A 135 -10.26 -22.83 -14.90
C MET A 135 -9.38 -22.46 -13.70
N ASN A 136 -8.05 -22.58 -13.84
CA ASN A 136 -7.13 -22.17 -12.82
C ASN A 136 -7.15 -20.65 -12.59
N PHE A 137 -7.32 -19.89 -13.67
CA PHE A 137 -7.39 -18.43 -13.59
C PHE A 137 -8.64 -17.96 -12.83
N LEU A 138 -9.80 -18.56 -13.08
CA LEU A 138 -11.04 -18.22 -12.37
C LEU A 138 -11.00 -18.60 -10.89
N ALA A 139 -10.12 -19.51 -10.49
CA ALA A 139 -9.94 -19.93 -9.10
C ALA A 139 -8.91 -19.09 -8.31
N GLN A 140 -8.39 -18.01 -8.89
CA GLN A 140 -7.38 -17.16 -8.22
C GLN A 140 -7.92 -16.39 -7.01
N ASP A 141 -9.23 -16.22 -6.90
CA ASP A 141 -9.87 -15.69 -5.71
C ASP A 141 -9.63 -16.54 -4.45
N MET A 142 -9.45 -17.85 -4.60
CA MET A 142 -9.10 -18.75 -3.49
C MET A 142 -7.69 -18.46 -2.96
N GLU A 143 -6.76 -18.13 -3.84
CA GLU A 143 -5.40 -17.70 -3.45
C GLU A 143 -5.44 -16.36 -2.72
N MET A 144 -6.21 -15.39 -3.22
CA MET A 144 -6.47 -14.12 -2.55
C MET A 144 -7.04 -14.32 -1.14
N ALA A 145 -8.04 -15.20 -1.00
CA ALA A 145 -8.63 -15.52 0.30
C ALA A 145 -7.60 -16.13 1.27
N GLY A 146 -6.74 -17.03 0.77
CA GLY A 146 -5.63 -17.61 1.54
C GLY A 146 -4.66 -16.55 2.03
N PHE A 147 -4.22 -15.66 1.14
CA PHE A 147 -3.32 -14.56 1.47
C PHE A 147 -3.91 -13.66 2.57
N ILE A 148 -5.16 -13.25 2.45
CA ILE A 148 -5.87 -12.46 3.46
C ILE A 148 -5.88 -13.18 4.81
N GLN A 149 -6.21 -14.48 4.84
CA GLN A 149 -6.28 -15.27 6.07
C GLN A 149 -4.90 -15.41 6.74
N GLU A 150 -3.84 -15.64 5.97
CA GLU A 150 -2.49 -15.76 6.49
C GLU A 150 -2.01 -14.45 7.10
N VAL A 151 -2.21 -13.30 6.42
CA VAL A 151 -1.83 -11.99 6.96
C VAL A 151 -2.66 -11.63 8.19
N ALA A 152 -3.97 -11.92 8.19
CA ALA A 152 -4.81 -11.72 9.37
C ALA A 152 -4.31 -12.54 10.58
N ALA A 153 -3.88 -13.79 10.34
CA ALA A 153 -3.31 -14.64 11.39
C ALA A 153 -1.98 -14.08 11.93
N ILE A 154 -1.14 -13.51 11.06
CA ILE A 154 0.10 -12.84 11.49
C ILE A 154 -0.21 -11.59 12.32
N CYS A 155 -1.16 -10.76 11.91
CA CYS A 155 -1.59 -9.60 12.69
C CYS A 155 -2.07 -10.01 14.09
N GLU A 156 -2.87 -11.06 14.19
CA GLU A 156 -3.38 -11.58 15.47
C GLU A 156 -2.25 -12.18 16.33
N LYS A 157 -1.32 -12.91 15.73
CA LYS A 157 -0.13 -13.42 16.42
C LYS A 157 0.65 -12.28 17.09
N ILE A 158 0.95 -11.22 16.34
CA ILE A 158 1.72 -10.09 16.87
C ILE A 158 0.89 -9.29 17.89
N ARG A 159 -0.41 -9.19 17.73
CA ARG A 159 -1.31 -8.61 18.73
C ARG A 159 -1.15 -9.32 20.08
N LEU A 160 -1.18 -10.64 20.08
CA LEU A 160 -1.01 -11.45 21.28
C LEU A 160 0.41 -11.34 21.87
N GLU A 161 1.44 -11.36 21.03
CA GLU A 161 2.84 -11.20 21.46
C GLU A 161 3.08 -9.84 22.14
N THR A 162 2.45 -8.78 21.65
CA THR A 162 2.61 -7.43 22.19
C THR A 162 1.64 -7.10 23.34
N GLY A 163 0.66 -7.96 23.58
CA GLY A 163 -0.40 -7.74 24.58
C GLY A 163 -1.30 -6.55 24.22
N SER A 164 -1.45 -6.25 22.94
CA SER A 164 -2.25 -5.11 22.49
C SER A 164 -3.73 -5.45 22.43
N ASP A 165 -4.59 -4.52 22.85
CA ASP A 165 -6.05 -4.61 22.63
C ASP A 165 -6.46 -4.11 21.23
N LYS A 166 -5.55 -3.43 20.52
CA LYS A 166 -5.78 -2.91 19.17
C LYS A 166 -5.73 -4.04 18.15
N HIS A 167 -6.71 -4.10 17.25
CA HIS A 167 -6.70 -4.98 16.09
C HIS A 167 -6.24 -4.21 14.85
N ILE A 168 -5.22 -4.69 14.17
CA ILE A 168 -4.80 -4.17 12.87
C ILE A 168 -5.76 -4.71 11.81
N ARG A 169 -6.32 -3.81 11.02
CA ARG A 169 -7.17 -4.15 9.87
C ARG A 169 -6.30 -4.36 8.62
N LEU A 170 -6.87 -4.93 7.59
CA LEU A 170 -6.17 -5.13 6.32
C LEU A 170 -6.66 -4.11 5.29
N SER A 171 -5.73 -3.60 4.48
CA SER A 171 -5.99 -2.74 3.33
C SER A 171 -5.54 -3.48 2.08
N PHE A 172 -6.47 -4.10 1.36
CA PHE A 172 -6.15 -4.69 0.07
C PHE A 172 -6.31 -3.61 -1.00
N ASP A 173 -5.31 -2.76 -1.15
CA ASP A 173 -5.40 -1.47 -1.84
C ASP A 173 -4.83 -1.45 -3.26
N GLU A 174 -4.11 -2.51 -3.67
CA GLU A 174 -3.75 -2.73 -5.07
C GLU A 174 -4.07 -4.15 -5.51
N TRP A 175 -4.94 -4.29 -6.49
CA TRP A 175 -5.30 -5.59 -7.03
C TRP A 175 -5.98 -5.46 -8.39
N ASN A 176 -5.67 -6.38 -9.29
CA ASN A 176 -6.36 -6.49 -10.59
C ASN A 176 -5.86 -7.74 -11.33
N VAL A 177 -6.36 -7.91 -12.55
CA VAL A 177 -5.69 -8.67 -13.58
C VAL A 177 -4.66 -7.77 -14.25
N TRP A 178 -3.42 -8.26 -14.39
CA TRP A 178 -2.36 -7.49 -15.04
C TRP A 178 -1.40 -8.43 -15.77
N TYR A 179 -1.35 -8.31 -17.10
CA TYR A 179 -0.56 -9.20 -17.94
C TYR A 179 0.88 -8.74 -18.14
N HIS A 180 1.22 -7.53 -17.75
CA HIS A 180 2.54 -6.94 -17.98
C HIS A 180 2.98 -7.02 -19.46
N TYR A 181 2.03 -6.86 -20.37
CA TYR A 181 2.35 -6.91 -21.78
C TYR A 181 3.32 -5.82 -22.17
N ALA A 182 4.61 -6.14 -22.16
CA ALA A 182 5.51 -5.49 -23.09
C ALA A 182 5.09 -5.95 -24.48
N LYS A 183 4.14 -5.24 -25.10
CA LYS A 183 3.74 -5.53 -26.48
C LYS A 183 5.01 -5.53 -27.31
N ASP A 184 5.28 -6.65 -27.95
CA ASP A 184 6.32 -6.84 -28.97
C ASP A 184 7.77 -6.83 -28.49
N GLY A 185 8.06 -6.96 -27.20
CA GLY A 185 9.43 -6.98 -26.68
C GLY A 185 10.19 -5.66 -26.89
N VAL A 186 9.50 -4.59 -27.29
CA VAL A 186 10.11 -3.28 -27.50
C VAL A 186 10.23 -2.57 -26.17
N VAL A 187 11.44 -2.55 -25.63
CA VAL A 187 11.77 -1.67 -24.50
C VAL A 187 11.76 -0.22 -25.02
N PRO A 188 10.88 0.66 -24.52
CA PRO A 188 10.90 2.05 -24.95
C PRO A 188 12.26 2.67 -24.70
N PRO A 189 12.73 3.59 -25.59
CA PRO A 189 13.99 4.26 -25.36
C PRO A 189 13.95 5.02 -24.03
N LYS A 190 15.10 5.08 -23.35
CA LYS A 190 15.26 5.93 -22.15
C LYS A 190 14.97 7.40 -22.52
N TRP A 191 14.43 8.14 -21.57
CA TRP A 191 14.12 9.58 -21.75
C TRP A 191 13.06 9.88 -22.84
N THR A 192 12.08 9.00 -22.97
CA THR A 192 10.95 9.19 -23.88
C THR A 192 9.95 10.17 -23.28
N VAL A 193 9.57 11.20 -24.05
CA VAL A 193 8.48 12.11 -23.67
C VAL A 193 7.15 11.36 -23.79
N ALA A 194 6.33 11.42 -22.73
CA ALA A 194 5.02 10.75 -22.69
C ALA A 194 5.11 9.27 -23.12
N ARG A 195 5.93 8.50 -22.41
CA ARG A 195 6.02 7.05 -22.62
C ARG A 195 4.61 6.47 -22.65
N PRO A 196 4.25 5.65 -23.66
CA PRO A 196 2.97 5.00 -23.71
C PRO A 196 2.76 4.19 -22.41
N ILE A 197 1.65 4.42 -21.76
CA ILE A 197 1.21 3.59 -20.62
C ILE A 197 0.89 2.21 -21.19
N GLU A 198 1.26 1.16 -20.45
CA GLU A 198 0.89 -0.19 -20.79
C GLU A 198 -0.63 -0.29 -20.72
N GLU A 199 -1.27 -0.54 -21.86
CA GLU A 199 -2.71 -0.75 -21.95
C GLU A 199 -3.00 -2.24 -21.97
N GLU A 200 -3.71 -2.70 -20.96
CA GLU A 200 -4.17 -4.07 -20.90
C GLU A 200 -5.39 -4.27 -21.81
N ARG A 201 -5.45 -5.44 -22.43
CA ARG A 201 -6.65 -5.87 -23.17
C ARG A 201 -7.36 -6.93 -22.36
N TYR A 202 -8.40 -6.51 -21.69
CA TYR A 202 -9.23 -7.39 -20.88
C TYR A 202 -10.26 -8.14 -21.73
N ASP A 203 -10.51 -9.39 -21.38
CA ASP A 203 -11.57 -10.22 -21.94
C ASP A 203 -12.64 -10.58 -20.90
N PHE A 204 -13.54 -11.48 -21.27
CA PHE A 204 -14.63 -11.88 -20.38
C PHE A 204 -14.14 -12.70 -19.17
N ALA A 205 -13.08 -13.50 -19.32
CA ALA A 205 -12.51 -14.25 -18.21
C ALA A 205 -11.89 -13.31 -17.15
N ASP A 206 -11.23 -12.23 -17.59
CA ASP A 206 -10.70 -11.19 -16.70
C ASP A 206 -11.82 -10.54 -15.87
N ALA A 207 -12.93 -10.21 -16.53
CA ALA A 207 -14.08 -9.63 -15.84
C ALA A 207 -14.67 -10.59 -14.78
N LEU A 208 -14.70 -11.89 -15.05
CA LEU A 208 -15.16 -12.90 -14.10
C LEU A 208 -14.22 -13.02 -12.91
N VAL A 209 -12.90 -13.06 -13.15
CA VAL A 209 -11.91 -13.09 -12.07
C VAL A 209 -12.04 -11.87 -11.17
N VAL A 210 -12.14 -10.67 -11.76
CA VAL A 210 -12.36 -9.43 -10.99
C VAL A 210 -13.65 -9.52 -10.15
N GLY A 211 -14.71 -10.10 -10.70
CA GLY A 211 -15.95 -10.36 -9.95
C GLY A 211 -15.76 -11.31 -8.77
N CYS A 212 -14.97 -12.37 -8.94
CA CYS A 212 -14.62 -13.31 -7.86
C CYS A 212 -13.77 -12.62 -6.78
N MET A 213 -12.75 -11.83 -7.20
CA MET A 213 -11.92 -11.05 -6.26
C MET A 213 -12.76 -10.07 -5.45
N LEU A 214 -13.70 -9.35 -6.08
CA LEU A 214 -14.62 -8.47 -5.36
C LEU A 214 -15.46 -9.22 -4.33
N ASN A 215 -15.96 -10.41 -4.66
CA ASN A 215 -16.68 -11.23 -3.70
C ASN A 215 -15.80 -11.62 -2.51
N THR A 216 -14.54 -12.00 -2.74
CA THR A 216 -13.59 -12.33 -1.68
C THR A 216 -13.31 -11.12 -0.77
N LEU A 217 -13.15 -9.92 -1.34
CA LEU A 217 -12.90 -8.69 -0.58
C LEU A 217 -14.11 -8.21 0.23
N LEU A 218 -15.34 -8.59 -0.16
CA LEU A 218 -16.58 -8.15 0.49
C LEU A 218 -17.11 -9.13 1.55
N ASN A 219 -16.58 -10.36 1.62
CA ASN A 219 -17.00 -11.42 2.55
C ASN A 219 -15.92 -11.78 3.56
#